data_b6fb0fe0bd38bb45256b3a99d818ad21
#
_entry.id   b6fb0fe0bd38bb45256b3a99d818ad21
#
_cell.length_a   1.000
_cell.length_b   1.000
_cell.length_c   1.000
_cell.angle_alpha   90.00
_cell.angle_beta   90.00
_cell.angle_gamma   90.00
#
_symmetry.space_group_name_H-M   'P 1'
#
loop_
_entity.id
_entity.type
_entity.pdbx_description
1 polymer ?
#
loop_
_entity_poly.entity_id
_entity_poly.type
_entity_poly.pdbx_seq_one_letter_code
_entity_poly.pdbx_strand_id
1 'polypeptide(L)'
;LVYAGAHTDLLVYRHATGSVERHATDGLWLGLVPEIGPATKEHEVVLERGDLALFHTDGVTEARNRNGEPFDIRRVADRLVAAPGSSAEETVTSILQAACAWAPLPDDDISLMAVRRS
;
A
#
# COMPACT_ATOMS: atom_id res chain seq x y z
N LEU A 1 -0.84 -10.15 11.39
CA LEU A 1 -1.64 -10.07 10.17
C LEU A 1 -1.06 -10.99 9.10
N VAL A 2 -1.89 -11.89 8.62
CA VAL A 2 -1.52 -12.81 7.55
C VAL A 2 -2.21 -12.37 6.27
N TYR A 3 -1.45 -12.26 5.22
CA TYR A 3 -1.99 -11.92 3.92
C TYR A 3 -1.47 -12.91 2.89
N ALA A 4 -2.35 -13.47 2.12
CA ALA A 4 -1.98 -14.49 1.14
C ALA A 4 -2.59 -14.20 -0.23
N GLY A 5 -1.82 -14.45 -1.25
CA GLY A 5 -2.33 -14.56 -2.61
C GLY A 5 -2.67 -13.29 -3.33
N ALA A 6 -1.99 -12.20 -3.08
CA ALA A 6 -2.19 -11.02 -3.89
C ALA A 6 -1.29 -10.99 -5.10
N HIS A 7 -1.74 -10.30 -6.12
CA HIS A 7 -0.96 -10.09 -7.34
C HIS A 7 -0.24 -8.75 -7.34
N THR A 8 -0.50 -7.92 -6.33
CA THR A 8 0.10 -6.60 -6.20
C THR A 8 1.09 -6.58 -5.05
N ASP A 9 2.08 -5.72 -5.13
CA ASP A 9 3.03 -5.56 -4.05
C ASP A 9 2.42 -4.82 -2.87
N LEU A 10 2.83 -5.20 -1.68
CA LEU A 10 2.55 -4.44 -0.47
C LEU A 10 3.49 -3.24 -0.43
N LEU A 11 2.97 -2.07 -0.17
CA LEU A 11 3.77 -0.87 0.05
C LEU A 11 3.86 -0.60 1.55
N VAL A 12 5.07 -0.36 2.04
CA VAL A 12 5.29 -0.02 3.44
C VAL A 12 6.00 1.33 3.52
N TYR A 13 5.32 2.30 4.11
CA TYR A 13 5.92 3.58 4.43
C TYR A 13 6.64 3.48 5.76
N ARG A 14 7.94 3.74 5.76
CA ARG A 14 8.77 3.74 6.97
C ARG A 14 8.86 5.14 7.56
N HIS A 15 8.28 5.32 8.73
CA HIS A 15 8.27 6.61 9.38
C HIS A 15 9.68 7.12 9.71
N ALA A 16 10.55 6.23 10.14
CA ALA A 16 11.91 6.60 10.56
C ALA A 16 12.75 7.17 9.42
N THR A 17 12.55 6.71 8.20
CA THR A 17 13.36 7.11 7.05
C THR A 17 12.61 7.95 6.02
N GLY A 18 11.28 8.00 6.12
CA GLY A 18 10.46 8.69 5.13
C GLY A 18 10.44 7.98 3.78
N SER A 19 10.79 6.72 3.72
CA SER A 19 10.87 5.97 2.48
C SER A 19 9.73 4.96 2.35
N VAL A 20 9.50 4.50 1.13
CA VAL A 20 8.51 3.46 0.83
C VAL A 20 9.22 2.23 0.31
N GLU A 21 8.89 1.09 0.89
CA GLU A 21 9.40 -0.21 0.48
C GLU A 21 8.31 -0.97 -0.27
N ARG A 22 8.72 -1.74 -1.26
CA ARG A 22 7.81 -2.64 -1.99
C ARG A 22 8.14 -4.07 -1.57
N HIS A 23 7.11 -4.79 -1.18
CA HIS A 23 7.24 -6.19 -0.78
C HIS A 23 6.32 -7.05 -1.61
N ALA A 24 6.84 -8.15 -2.13
CA ALA A 24 6.01 -9.14 -2.80
C ALA A 24 5.04 -9.75 -1.78
N THR A 25 3.80 -9.93 -2.19
CA THR A 25 2.76 -10.40 -1.27
C THR A 25 2.59 -11.92 -1.25
N ASP A 26 3.22 -12.62 -2.17
CA ASP A 26 3.17 -14.06 -2.20
C ASP A 26 3.94 -14.64 -1.01
N GLY A 27 3.22 -15.30 -0.10
CA GLY A 27 3.81 -15.83 1.12
C GLY A 27 4.15 -14.80 2.19
N LEU A 28 3.66 -13.57 2.06
CA LEU A 28 4.00 -12.48 2.97
C LEU A 28 3.26 -12.59 4.30
N TRP A 29 3.99 -12.36 5.38
CA TRP A 29 3.45 -12.17 6.72
C TRP A 29 3.72 -10.75 7.17
N LEU A 30 2.69 -10.08 7.65
CA LEU A 30 2.83 -8.76 8.25
C LEU A 30 2.80 -8.90 9.78
N GLY A 31 3.93 -8.65 10.41
CA GLY A 31 4.05 -8.71 11.87
C GLY A 31 3.69 -7.39 12.52
N LEU A 32 2.61 -7.40 13.30
CA LEU A 32 2.20 -6.22 14.06
C LEU A 32 2.52 -6.34 15.54
N VAL A 33 2.98 -7.50 15.97
CA VAL A 33 3.37 -7.77 17.37
C VAL A 33 4.79 -8.32 17.37
N PRO A 34 5.54 -8.11 18.48
CA PRO A 34 6.93 -8.54 18.57
C PRO A 34 7.11 -10.04 18.46
N GLU A 35 6.15 -10.80 18.95
CA GLU A 35 6.24 -12.24 18.93
C GLU A 35 5.36 -12.80 17.83
N ILE A 36 6.00 -13.30 16.82
CA ILE A 36 5.35 -14.03 15.76
C ILE A 36 5.77 -15.46 15.94
N GLY A 37 4.82 -16.37 15.97
CA GLY A 37 5.12 -17.79 16.06
C GLY A 37 6.07 -18.23 14.94
N PRO A 38 6.43 -19.51 14.89
CA PRO A 38 7.39 -19.99 13.91
C PRO A 38 6.93 -19.58 12.52
N ALA A 39 7.56 -18.57 12.05
CA ALA A 39 7.20 -17.89 10.85
C ALA A 39 7.28 -18.80 9.66
N THR A 40 6.40 -18.60 8.76
CA THR A 40 6.61 -19.04 7.41
C THR A 40 7.90 -18.39 6.93
N LYS A 41 8.63 -19.10 6.21
CA LYS A 41 10.01 -18.79 5.89
C LYS A 41 10.20 -17.67 4.90
N GLU A 42 9.15 -17.17 4.25
CA GLU A 42 9.39 -16.51 3.00
C GLU A 42 9.50 -15.02 3.11
N HIS A 43 8.48 -14.37 3.62
CA HIS A 43 8.52 -12.91 3.73
C HIS A 43 7.77 -12.48 4.97
N GLU A 44 8.46 -11.81 5.83
CA GLU A 44 7.88 -11.22 7.03
C GLU A 44 8.14 -9.73 7.00
N VAL A 45 7.10 -8.94 7.18
CA VAL A 45 7.24 -7.49 7.33
C VAL A 45 6.78 -7.12 8.71
N VAL A 46 7.64 -6.45 9.46
CA VAL A 46 7.33 -5.94 10.78
C VAL A 46 7.15 -4.43 10.66
N LEU A 47 6.02 -3.94 11.15
CA LEU A 47 5.78 -2.51 11.22
C LEU A 47 6.28 -1.97 12.54
N GLU A 48 7.08 -0.93 12.48
CA GLU A 48 7.49 -0.17 13.64
C GLU A 48 6.50 0.97 13.87
N ARG A 49 6.62 1.60 15.02
CA ARG A 49 5.70 2.69 15.39
C ARG A 49 5.75 3.80 14.33
N GLY A 50 4.59 4.16 13.83
CA GLY A 50 4.46 5.17 12.78
C GLY A 50 4.50 4.63 11.36
N ASP A 51 4.90 3.38 11.17
CA ASP A 51 4.91 2.76 9.85
C ASP A 51 3.49 2.49 9.36
N LEU A 52 3.31 2.51 8.06
CA LEU A 52 2.02 2.26 7.42
C LEU A 52 2.19 1.24 6.31
N ALA A 53 1.35 0.22 6.33
CA ALA A 53 1.28 -0.77 5.26
C ALA A 53 0.06 -0.48 4.40
N LEU A 54 0.23 -0.48 3.10
CA LEU A 54 -0.84 -0.24 2.14
C LEU A 54 -1.01 -1.45 1.23
N PHE A 55 -2.20 -2.01 1.23
CA PHE A 55 -2.63 -3.03 0.29
C PHE A 55 -3.52 -2.37 -0.76
N HIS A 56 -3.37 -2.77 -2.01
CA HIS A 56 -4.16 -2.22 -3.09
C HIS A 56 -4.45 -3.29 -4.14
N THR A 57 -5.46 -3.03 -4.97
CA THR A 57 -5.75 -3.88 -6.12
C THR A 57 -5.19 -3.25 -7.39
N ASP A 58 -5.12 -4.04 -8.45
CA ASP A 58 -4.64 -3.57 -9.75
C ASP A 58 -5.48 -2.42 -10.31
N GLY A 59 -6.74 -2.32 -9.88
CA GLY A 59 -7.60 -1.22 -10.31
C GLY A 59 -7.03 0.16 -9.99
N VAL A 60 -6.22 0.26 -8.95
CA VAL A 60 -5.55 1.53 -8.59
C VAL A 60 -4.39 1.81 -9.54
N THR A 61 -3.46 0.86 -9.65
CA THR A 61 -2.23 1.08 -10.41
C THR A 61 -2.46 1.09 -11.91
N GLU A 62 -3.48 0.38 -12.38
CA GLU A 62 -3.81 0.29 -13.79
C GLU A 62 -4.83 1.32 -14.26
N ALA A 63 -5.34 2.17 -13.36
CA ALA A 63 -6.24 3.24 -13.73
C ALA A 63 -5.58 4.16 -14.74
N ARG A 64 -6.20 4.33 -15.90
CA ARG A 64 -5.59 5.06 -17.01
C ARG A 64 -6.23 6.43 -17.19
N ASN A 65 -5.39 7.42 -17.49
CA ASN A 65 -5.87 8.74 -17.85
C ASN A 65 -6.32 8.76 -19.33
N ARG A 66 -6.70 9.94 -19.81
CA ARG A 66 -7.18 10.08 -21.19
C ARG A 66 -6.12 9.75 -22.24
N ASN A 67 -4.86 9.83 -21.88
CA ASN A 67 -3.75 9.48 -22.78
C ASN A 67 -3.38 8.00 -22.69
N GLY A 68 -4.10 7.21 -21.91
CA GLY A 68 -3.83 5.80 -21.72
C GLY A 68 -2.69 5.49 -20.76
N GLU A 69 -2.23 6.47 -20.00
CA GLU A 69 -1.16 6.28 -19.03
C GLU A 69 -1.70 5.73 -17.73
N PRO A 70 -1.14 4.63 -17.18
CA PRO A 70 -1.59 4.08 -15.91
C PRO A 70 -1.16 4.98 -14.75
N PHE A 71 -1.93 4.95 -13.68
CA PHE A 71 -1.59 5.68 -12.46
C PHE A 71 -0.24 5.22 -11.91
N ASP A 72 -0.01 3.91 -11.94
CA ASP A 72 1.23 3.26 -11.55
C ASP A 72 1.50 3.29 -10.04
N ILE A 73 2.19 2.26 -9.60
CA ILE A 73 2.57 2.10 -8.19
C ILE A 73 3.45 3.25 -7.70
N ARG A 74 4.23 3.84 -8.58
CA ARG A 74 5.08 4.99 -8.25
C ARG A 74 4.27 6.17 -7.73
N ARG A 75 3.12 6.46 -8.33
CA ARG A 75 2.26 7.56 -7.87
C ARG A 75 1.59 7.24 -6.55
N VAL A 76 1.28 5.97 -6.32
CA VAL A 76 0.77 5.53 -5.02
C VAL A 76 1.84 5.76 -3.95
N ALA A 77 3.06 5.36 -4.22
CA ALA A 77 4.18 5.57 -3.29
C ALA A 77 4.43 7.05 -3.04
N ASP A 78 4.35 7.88 -4.07
CA ASP A 78 4.52 9.33 -3.92
C ASP A 78 3.48 9.93 -2.97
N ARG A 79 2.27 9.43 -2.98
CA ARG A 79 1.22 9.89 -2.07
C ARG A 79 1.50 9.50 -0.63
N LEU A 80 2.09 8.34 -0.40
CA LEU A 80 2.49 7.93 0.94
C LEU A 80 3.57 8.85 1.51
N VAL A 81 4.53 9.25 0.69
CA VAL A 81 5.62 10.13 1.12
C VAL A 81 5.14 11.56 1.32
N ALA A 82 4.17 12.01 0.54
CA ALA A 82 3.72 13.40 0.54
C ALA A 82 3.02 13.82 1.83
N ALA A 83 2.44 12.88 2.58
CA ALA A 83 1.68 13.20 3.79
C ALA A 83 2.04 12.27 4.95
N PRO A 84 3.25 12.38 5.49
CA PRO A 84 3.78 11.41 6.45
C PRO A 84 3.04 11.36 7.79
N GLY A 85 2.30 12.40 8.14
CA GLY A 85 1.52 12.44 9.39
C GLY A 85 0.09 12.00 9.25
N SER A 86 -0.32 11.55 8.07
CA SER A 86 -1.71 11.18 7.81
C SER A 86 -2.12 9.90 8.53
N SER A 87 -3.38 9.84 8.97
CA SER A 87 -3.97 8.61 9.46
C SER A 87 -4.11 7.59 8.32
N ALA A 88 -4.38 6.34 8.67
CA ALA A 88 -4.66 5.32 7.66
C ALA A 88 -5.84 5.72 6.77
N GLU A 89 -6.90 6.24 7.38
CA GLU A 89 -8.08 6.69 6.65
C GLU A 89 -7.77 7.85 5.71
N GLU A 90 -7.05 8.85 6.18
CA GLU A 90 -6.64 9.98 5.36
C GLU A 90 -5.76 9.54 4.18
N THR A 91 -4.88 8.59 4.42
CA THR A 91 -4.02 8.05 3.38
C THR A 91 -4.82 7.36 2.28
N VAL A 92 -5.76 6.50 2.67
CA VAL A 92 -6.63 5.81 1.71
C VAL A 92 -7.44 6.82 0.91
N THR A 93 -8.03 7.80 1.58
CA THR A 93 -8.82 8.84 0.92
C THR A 93 -7.99 9.62 -0.08
N SER A 94 -6.78 10.01 0.29
CA SER A 94 -5.87 10.76 -0.58
C SER A 94 -5.52 9.98 -1.84
N ILE A 95 -5.20 8.71 -1.69
CA ILE A 95 -4.83 7.86 -2.83
C ILE A 95 -6.04 7.65 -3.74
N LEU A 96 -7.19 7.37 -3.16
CA LEU A 96 -8.43 7.17 -3.92
C LEU A 96 -8.79 8.42 -4.72
N GLN A 97 -8.72 9.59 -4.10
CA GLN A 97 -8.99 10.85 -4.79
C GLN A 97 -8.01 11.09 -5.93
N ALA A 98 -6.74 10.81 -5.72
CA ALA A 98 -5.72 10.99 -6.74
C ALA A 98 -5.94 10.04 -7.92
N ALA A 99 -6.28 8.79 -7.65
CA ALA A 99 -6.56 7.80 -8.70
C ALA A 99 -7.81 8.17 -9.49
N CYS A 100 -8.86 8.61 -8.82
CA CYS A 100 -10.10 9.03 -9.48
C CYS A 100 -9.93 10.31 -10.31
N ALA A 101 -9.08 11.22 -9.85
CA ALA A 101 -8.75 12.41 -10.64
C ALA A 101 -7.90 12.07 -11.86
N TRP A 102 -7.06 11.04 -11.75
CA TRP A 102 -6.24 10.56 -12.84
C TRP A 102 -7.08 9.86 -13.91
N ALA A 103 -7.98 8.98 -13.49
CA ALA A 103 -8.80 8.15 -14.36
C ALA A 103 -10.28 8.42 -14.11
N PRO A 104 -10.92 9.29 -14.92
CA PRO A 104 -12.33 9.65 -14.70
C PRO A 104 -13.30 8.47 -14.77
N LEU A 105 -12.94 7.43 -15.53
CA LEU A 105 -13.74 6.22 -15.68
C LEU A 105 -12.83 5.02 -15.46
N PRO A 106 -12.64 4.60 -14.21
CA PRO A 106 -11.82 3.43 -13.93
C PRO A 106 -12.46 2.18 -14.53
N ASP A 107 -11.65 1.36 -15.19
CA ASP A 107 -12.13 0.14 -15.85
C ASP A 107 -12.31 -1.01 -14.89
N ASP A 108 -11.81 -0.90 -13.68
CA ASP A 108 -11.83 -1.99 -12.70
C ASP A 108 -12.08 -1.45 -11.30
N ASP A 109 -12.50 -2.34 -10.42
CA ASP A 109 -12.75 -1.99 -9.03
C ASP A 109 -11.48 -1.58 -8.33
N ILE A 110 -11.57 -0.53 -7.53
CA ILE A 110 -10.48 -0.02 -6.72
C ILE A 110 -10.72 -0.42 -5.27
N SER A 111 -9.78 -1.15 -4.70
CA SER A 111 -9.80 -1.46 -3.28
C SER A 111 -8.47 -1.09 -2.65
N LEU A 112 -8.55 -0.43 -1.51
CA LEU A 112 -7.40 0.01 -0.75
C LEU A 112 -7.60 -0.34 0.72
N MET A 113 -6.54 -0.79 1.37
CA MET A 113 -6.55 -1.01 2.81
C MET A 113 -5.23 -0.52 3.37
N ALA A 114 -5.30 0.33 4.37
CA ALA A 114 -4.12 0.82 5.05
C ALA A 114 -4.13 0.39 6.51
N VAL A 115 -2.97 -0.02 6.99
CA VAL A 115 -2.76 -0.38 8.39
C VAL A 115 -1.58 0.45 8.91
N ARG A 116 -1.84 1.26 9.91
CA ARG A 116 -0.79 2.05 10.55
C ARG A 116 -0.54 1.51 11.96
N ARG A 117 0.71 1.33 12.30
CA ARG A 117 1.09 1.03 13.68
C ARG A 117 1.28 2.34 14.43
N SER A 118 0.41 2.56 15.37
CA SER A 118 0.45 3.76 16.21
C SER A 118 1.39 3.60 17.41
#